data_546b0ee09769c3bbf7525e8e119e2c91
#
_entry.id   546b0ee09769c3bbf7525e8e119e2c91
#
_cell.length_a   1.000
_cell.length_b   1.000
_cell.length_c   1.000
_cell.angle_alpha   90.00
_cell.angle_beta   90.00
_cell.angle_gamma   90.00
#
_symmetry.space_group_name_H-M   'P 1'
#
loop_
_entity.id
_entity.type
_entity.pdbx_description
1 polymer ?
#
loop_
_entity_poly.entity_id
_entity_poly.type
_entity_poly.pdbx_seq_one_letter_code
_entity_poly.pdbx_strand_id
1 'polypeptide(L)'
;MVTGNNGMDFNHILNQIPGFHASPDCQPEFPGYPGEVFPDNSFPTPELPSPDFPDNSLPSPGLPDNSLPTPDQPSDENQDEAVGAVLKLVNEERAKAGLPVLALHAGATRAAQQRAGEIETAFSHTRPDGSNFTTALTAAGVTYRAAGENIAYGQKSAGQVMQDWMNSAGHRANIMNGNFTSIGIGHYKSAAGVDYWTQLFIN
;
A
#
# COMPACT_ATOMS: atom_id res chain seq x y z
N MET A 1 34.36 -30.73 24.24
CA MET A 1 33.67 -29.45 24.20
C MET A 1 32.83 -29.43 22.93
N VAL A 2 31.52 -29.61 23.05
CA VAL A 2 30.59 -29.62 21.95
C VAL A 2 29.66 -28.45 22.20
N THR A 3 29.77 -27.39 21.38
CA THR A 3 28.86 -26.24 21.38
C THR A 3 27.70 -26.57 20.46
N GLY A 4 26.56 -26.95 21.04
CA GLY A 4 25.31 -27.14 20.32
C GLY A 4 24.71 -25.77 19.94
N ASN A 5 24.56 -25.55 18.64
CA ASN A 5 23.85 -24.39 18.08
C ASN A 5 22.38 -24.81 18.00
N ASN A 6 21.55 -24.43 18.98
CA ASN A 6 20.10 -24.59 18.93
C ASN A 6 19.52 -23.46 18.07
N GLY A 7 19.59 -23.62 16.76
CA GLY A 7 18.74 -22.88 15.85
C GLY A 7 17.30 -23.39 15.98
N MET A 8 16.42 -22.64 16.65
CA MET A 8 14.98 -22.91 16.61
C MET A 8 14.49 -22.70 15.18
N ASP A 9 13.98 -23.79 14.60
CA ASP A 9 13.37 -23.79 13.28
C ASP A 9 11.98 -23.15 13.39
N PHE A 10 11.90 -21.86 13.06
CA PHE A 10 10.67 -21.06 13.14
C PHE A 10 9.54 -21.59 12.25
N ASN A 11 9.86 -22.35 11.19
CA ASN A 11 8.85 -22.96 10.32
C ASN A 11 8.04 -24.05 11.03
N HIS A 12 8.57 -24.64 12.08
CA HIS A 12 7.86 -25.67 12.84
C HIS A 12 6.81 -25.08 13.80
N ILE A 13 7.00 -23.83 14.24
CA ILE A 13 6.06 -23.14 15.15
C ILE A 13 4.86 -22.57 14.40
N LEU A 14 5.06 -22.09 13.16
CA LEU A 14 4.01 -21.49 12.35
C LEU A 14 2.92 -22.47 11.89
N ASN A 15 3.26 -23.77 11.77
CA ASN A 15 2.29 -24.81 11.41
C ASN A 15 1.34 -25.24 12.53
N GLN A 16 1.48 -24.70 13.74
CA GLN A 16 0.62 -25.04 14.88
C GLN A 16 -0.48 -24.03 15.16
N ILE A 17 -0.57 -22.95 14.38
CA ILE A 17 -1.65 -21.95 14.50
C ILE A 17 -2.77 -22.35 13.54
N PRO A 18 -3.99 -22.69 14.02
CA PRO A 18 -5.11 -23.01 13.14
C PRO A 18 -5.46 -21.78 12.30
N GLY A 19 -5.33 -21.90 10.97
CA GLY A 19 -5.68 -20.82 10.02
C GLY A 19 -4.51 -20.04 9.42
N PHE A 20 -3.26 -20.34 9.77
CA PHE A 20 -2.09 -19.72 9.15
C PHE A 20 -1.66 -20.55 7.93
N HIS A 21 -1.99 -20.07 6.74
CA HIS A 21 -1.42 -20.55 5.49
C HIS A 21 -0.49 -19.47 4.91
N ALA A 22 0.81 -19.65 5.07
CA ALA A 22 1.78 -18.90 4.30
C ALA A 22 1.65 -19.36 2.84
N SER A 23 1.09 -18.51 1.97
CA SER A 23 1.08 -18.76 0.54
C SER A 23 2.51 -18.64 0.00
N PRO A 24 3.05 -19.63 -0.75
CA PRO A 24 4.39 -19.54 -1.33
C PRO A 24 4.54 -18.47 -2.42
N ASP A 25 3.46 -17.80 -2.82
CA ASP A 25 3.42 -16.87 -3.95
C ASP A 25 3.74 -15.40 -3.59
N CYS A 26 4.12 -15.09 -2.35
CA CYS A 26 4.58 -13.74 -1.97
C CYS A 26 6.04 -13.47 -2.36
N GLN A 27 6.44 -13.87 -3.55
CA GLN A 27 7.70 -13.42 -4.14
C GLN A 27 7.43 -12.18 -4.99
N PRO A 28 8.16 -11.07 -4.82
CA PRO A 28 8.06 -9.95 -5.75
C PRO A 28 8.60 -10.41 -7.10
N GLU A 29 7.72 -10.55 -8.09
CA GLU A 29 8.13 -10.65 -9.47
C GLU A 29 8.65 -9.29 -9.92
N PHE A 30 9.97 -9.12 -9.93
CA PHE A 30 10.60 -8.07 -10.69
C PHE A 30 10.63 -8.52 -12.16
N PRO A 31 9.89 -7.86 -13.07
CA PRO A 31 10.15 -8.07 -14.48
C PRO A 31 11.57 -7.57 -14.77
N GLY A 32 12.46 -8.50 -15.13
CA GLY A 32 13.80 -8.17 -15.59
C GLY A 32 13.69 -7.28 -16.82
N TYR A 33 14.23 -6.07 -16.74
CA TYR A 33 14.45 -5.22 -17.89
C TYR A 33 15.64 -5.79 -18.67
N PRO A 34 15.44 -6.26 -19.92
CA PRO A 34 16.55 -6.37 -20.86
C PRO A 34 16.94 -4.93 -21.24
N GLY A 35 18.23 -4.61 -21.14
CA GLY A 35 18.74 -3.32 -21.54
C GLY A 35 18.49 -3.10 -23.04
N GLU A 36 17.58 -2.21 -23.36
CA GLU A 36 17.45 -1.61 -24.68
C GLU A 36 17.87 -0.14 -24.62
N VAL A 37 18.93 0.15 -25.37
CA VAL A 37 19.43 1.47 -25.68
C VAL A 37 18.42 2.15 -26.60
N PHE A 38 17.73 3.20 -26.13
CA PHE A 38 16.87 4.01 -27.00
C PHE A 38 17.72 5.04 -27.72
N PRO A 39 17.67 5.11 -29.07
CA PRO A 39 18.26 6.20 -29.81
C PRO A 39 17.45 7.48 -29.60
N ASP A 40 18.18 8.59 -29.45
CA ASP A 40 17.70 9.97 -29.43
C ASP A 40 16.76 10.27 -30.59
N ASN A 41 15.49 10.51 -30.28
CA ASN A 41 14.50 11.00 -31.26
C ASN A 41 13.83 12.24 -30.70
N SER A 42 14.43 13.38 -31.03
CA SER A 42 13.86 14.71 -30.88
C SER A 42 12.58 14.83 -31.71
N PHE A 43 11.40 14.84 -31.09
CA PHE A 43 10.16 15.24 -31.73
C PHE A 43 9.92 16.74 -31.54
N PRO A 44 9.62 17.50 -32.62
CA PRO A 44 9.22 18.88 -32.49
C PRO A 44 7.85 18.99 -31.82
N THR A 45 7.74 19.83 -30.80
CA THR A 45 6.48 20.23 -30.16
C THR A 45 5.63 21.03 -31.14
N PRO A 46 4.38 20.67 -31.43
CA PRO A 46 3.47 21.56 -32.12
C PRO A 46 2.97 22.65 -31.18
N GLU A 47 3.20 23.91 -31.52
CA GLU A 47 2.56 25.06 -30.90
C GLU A 47 1.05 25.03 -31.22
N LEU A 48 0.24 24.87 -30.15
CA LEU A 48 -1.22 25.08 -30.25
C LEU A 48 -1.53 26.54 -29.97
N PRO A 49 -2.31 27.20 -30.82
CA PRO A 49 -2.77 28.58 -30.58
C PRO A 49 -3.72 28.62 -29.38
N SER A 50 -3.50 29.57 -28.48
CA SER A 50 -4.38 29.87 -27.36
C SER A 50 -5.77 30.29 -27.85
N PRO A 51 -6.87 29.67 -27.38
CA PRO A 51 -8.20 30.21 -27.64
C PRO A 51 -8.48 31.40 -26.72
N ASP A 52 -8.79 32.56 -27.31
CA ASP A 52 -9.38 33.70 -26.63
C ASP A 52 -10.78 33.32 -26.13
N PHE A 53 -10.98 33.26 -24.84
CA PHE A 53 -12.31 33.16 -24.23
C PHE A 53 -12.78 34.54 -23.81
N PRO A 54 -13.96 34.99 -24.27
CA PRO A 54 -14.56 36.20 -23.74
C PRO A 54 -15.00 36.01 -22.30
N ASP A 55 -14.64 36.99 -21.47
CA ASP A 55 -15.06 37.11 -20.06
C ASP A 55 -16.60 37.21 -20.00
N ASN A 56 -17.24 36.13 -19.54
CA ASN A 56 -18.67 36.10 -19.32
C ASN A 56 -18.94 35.89 -17.82
N SER A 57 -18.75 36.97 -17.04
CA SER A 57 -19.07 37.04 -15.64
C SER A 57 -20.60 36.97 -15.44
N LEU A 58 -21.13 35.75 -15.25
CA LEU A 58 -22.49 35.56 -14.74
C LEU A 58 -22.42 35.34 -13.21
N PRO A 59 -23.32 35.98 -12.43
CA PRO A 59 -23.37 35.77 -10.99
C PRO A 59 -23.80 34.34 -10.70
N SER A 60 -23.00 33.63 -9.88
CA SER A 60 -23.34 32.29 -9.36
C SER A 60 -24.64 32.32 -8.55
N PRO A 61 -25.68 31.56 -8.94
CA PRO A 61 -26.76 31.22 -8.00
C PRO A 61 -26.19 30.31 -6.90
N GLY A 62 -26.43 30.69 -5.65
CA GLY A 62 -26.08 29.87 -4.49
C GLY A 62 -26.68 28.47 -4.63
N LEU A 63 -25.81 27.45 -4.73
CA LEU A 63 -26.22 26.08 -4.64
C LEU A 63 -26.63 25.78 -3.19
N PRO A 64 -27.81 25.14 -2.98
CA PRO A 64 -28.16 24.66 -1.65
C PRO A 64 -27.11 23.64 -1.23
N ASP A 65 -26.65 23.75 0.01
CA ASP A 65 -25.82 22.77 0.71
C ASP A 65 -26.56 21.42 0.73
N ASN A 66 -26.22 20.57 -0.23
CA ASN A 66 -26.75 19.22 -0.35
C ASN A 66 -25.77 18.24 0.29
N SER A 67 -25.45 18.49 1.55
CA SER A 67 -24.76 17.52 2.40
C SER A 67 -25.71 16.38 2.67
N LEU A 68 -25.76 15.39 1.77
CA LEU A 68 -26.35 14.10 2.09
C LEU A 68 -25.55 13.50 3.24
N PRO A 69 -26.22 13.08 4.35
CA PRO A 69 -25.52 12.34 5.37
C PRO A 69 -24.99 11.04 4.74
N THR A 70 -23.68 10.86 4.75
CA THR A 70 -23.04 9.58 4.47
C THR A 70 -23.59 8.54 5.45
N PRO A 71 -24.02 7.35 4.99
CA PRO A 71 -24.42 6.29 5.93
C PRO A 71 -23.27 5.99 6.88
N ASP A 72 -23.57 5.84 8.15
CA ASP A 72 -22.68 5.49 9.24
C ASP A 72 -21.72 4.36 8.84
N GLN A 73 -20.52 4.75 8.42
CA GLN A 73 -19.38 3.86 8.37
C GLN A 73 -18.77 3.89 9.78
N PRO A 74 -18.53 2.73 10.43
CA PRO A 74 -17.99 2.73 11.79
C PRO A 74 -16.67 3.49 11.81
N SER A 75 -16.71 4.62 12.49
CA SER A 75 -15.68 5.58 12.90
C SER A 75 -14.29 5.43 12.28
N ASP A 76 -13.93 6.42 11.44
CA ASP A 76 -12.61 6.68 10.86
C ASP A 76 -11.49 6.79 11.93
N GLU A 77 -11.81 7.10 13.19
CA GLU A 77 -10.84 7.32 14.28
C GLU A 77 -9.96 6.08 14.55
N ASN A 78 -10.51 4.88 14.58
CA ASN A 78 -9.73 3.65 14.80
C ASN A 78 -8.86 3.27 13.60
N GLN A 79 -9.27 3.65 12.39
CA GLN A 79 -8.48 3.42 11.18
C GLN A 79 -7.32 4.39 11.11
N ASP A 80 -7.53 5.66 11.42
CA ASP A 80 -6.49 6.69 11.44
C ASP A 80 -5.43 6.39 12.49
N GLU A 81 -5.82 5.88 13.66
CA GLU A 81 -4.89 5.44 14.69
C GLU A 81 -4.03 4.25 14.22
N ALA A 82 -4.65 3.24 13.60
CA ALA A 82 -3.94 2.08 13.06
C ALA A 82 -2.96 2.47 11.94
N VAL A 83 -3.40 3.33 11.02
CA VAL A 83 -2.57 3.88 9.93
C VAL A 83 -1.37 4.64 10.48
N GLY A 84 -1.61 5.54 11.45
CA GLY A 84 -0.57 6.33 12.10
C GLY A 84 0.45 5.45 12.85
N ALA A 85 -0.03 4.43 13.56
CA ALA A 85 0.82 3.50 14.28
C ALA A 85 1.72 2.68 13.35
N VAL A 86 1.19 2.16 12.23
CA VAL A 86 1.99 1.43 11.22
C VAL A 86 3.01 2.35 10.56
N LEU A 87 2.63 3.58 10.16
CA LEU A 87 3.55 4.55 9.55
C LEU A 87 4.73 4.85 10.48
N LYS A 88 4.45 5.07 11.77
CA LYS A 88 5.48 5.30 12.78
C LYS A 88 6.46 4.14 12.84
N LEU A 89 5.97 2.90 12.96
CA LEU A 89 6.80 1.71 13.05
C LEU A 89 7.64 1.47 11.78
N VAL A 90 7.07 1.67 10.58
CA VAL A 90 7.82 1.64 9.32
C VAL A 90 8.97 2.62 9.35
N ASN A 91 8.71 3.86 9.73
CA ASN A 91 9.73 4.91 9.74
C ASN A 91 10.78 4.70 10.84
N GLU A 92 10.44 4.07 11.95
CA GLU A 92 11.41 3.64 12.98
C GLU A 92 12.38 2.58 12.44
N GLU A 93 11.88 1.55 11.73
CA GLU A 93 12.72 0.52 11.11
C GLU A 93 13.63 1.11 10.03
N ARG A 94 13.09 2.00 9.19
CA ARG A 94 13.87 2.69 8.14
C ARG A 94 14.96 3.59 8.76
N ALA A 95 14.65 4.33 9.81
CA ALA A 95 15.61 5.18 10.51
C ALA A 95 16.76 4.37 11.13
N LYS A 96 16.48 3.20 11.74
CA LYS A 96 17.51 2.27 12.26
C LYS A 96 18.49 1.82 11.17
N ALA A 97 18.04 1.76 9.92
CA ALA A 97 18.87 1.40 8.76
C ALA A 97 19.47 2.61 8.02
N GLY A 98 19.27 3.84 8.52
CA GLY A 98 19.77 5.05 7.87
C GLY A 98 19.03 5.43 6.59
N LEU A 99 17.82 4.91 6.38
CA LEU A 99 16.97 5.21 5.22
C LEU A 99 16.10 6.44 5.49
N PRO A 100 15.78 7.25 4.45
CA PRO A 100 14.81 8.33 4.57
C PRO A 100 13.44 7.80 5.01
N VAL A 101 12.71 8.61 5.80
CA VAL A 101 11.32 8.31 6.17
C VAL A 101 10.40 8.32 4.95
N LEU A 102 9.34 7.52 5.00
CA LEU A 102 8.25 7.57 4.02
C LEU A 102 7.20 8.58 4.47
N ALA A 103 6.72 9.39 3.52
CA ALA A 103 5.58 10.27 3.73
C ALA A 103 4.27 9.52 3.52
N LEU A 104 3.26 9.77 4.36
CA LEU A 104 1.92 9.25 4.11
C LEU A 104 1.30 9.95 2.90
N HIS A 105 0.83 9.19 1.92
CA HIS A 105 0.22 9.72 0.70
C HIS A 105 -1.29 9.44 0.67
N ALA A 106 -2.11 10.48 0.77
CA ALA A 106 -3.57 10.35 0.92
C ALA A 106 -4.24 9.50 -0.18
N GLY A 107 -3.84 9.65 -1.45
CA GLY A 107 -4.36 8.83 -2.55
C GLY A 107 -3.97 7.35 -2.41
N ALA A 108 -2.71 7.08 -2.06
CA ALA A 108 -2.25 5.71 -1.82
C ALA A 108 -2.91 5.09 -0.58
N THR A 109 -3.23 5.88 0.45
CA THR A 109 -3.98 5.42 1.63
C THR A 109 -5.40 5.01 1.24
N ARG A 110 -6.10 5.80 0.41
CA ARG A 110 -7.42 5.38 -0.11
C ARG A 110 -7.34 4.08 -0.91
N ALA A 111 -6.33 3.94 -1.77
CA ALA A 111 -6.09 2.70 -2.52
C ALA A 111 -5.77 1.52 -1.60
N ALA A 112 -4.93 1.71 -0.58
CA ALA A 112 -4.58 0.70 0.41
C ALA A 112 -5.80 0.28 1.24
N GLN A 113 -6.67 1.22 1.61
CA GLN A 113 -7.92 0.94 2.32
C GLN A 113 -8.86 0.07 1.47
N GLN A 114 -9.01 0.40 0.18
CA GLN A 114 -9.76 -0.43 -0.74
C GLN A 114 -9.17 -1.84 -0.84
N ARG A 115 -7.84 -1.95 -0.97
CA ARG A 115 -7.15 -3.25 -1.03
C ARG A 115 -7.33 -4.06 0.25
N ALA A 116 -7.27 -3.42 1.43
CA ALA A 116 -7.50 -4.10 2.71
C ALA A 116 -8.89 -4.77 2.77
N GLY A 117 -9.92 -4.16 2.19
CA GLY A 117 -11.23 -4.79 2.05
C GLY A 117 -11.27 -5.90 0.99
N GLU A 118 -10.59 -5.71 -0.15
CA GLU A 118 -10.57 -6.69 -1.25
C GLU A 118 -9.88 -8.01 -0.87
N ILE A 119 -8.81 -7.96 -0.05
CA ILE A 119 -8.07 -9.16 0.38
C ILE A 119 -8.86 -10.05 1.36
N GLU A 120 -9.98 -9.59 1.92
CA GLU A 120 -10.94 -10.46 2.60
C GLU A 120 -11.53 -11.50 1.63
N THR A 121 -11.86 -11.07 0.41
CA THR A 121 -12.47 -11.94 -0.61
C THR A 121 -11.43 -12.83 -1.28
N ALA A 122 -10.26 -12.27 -1.59
CA ALA A 122 -9.15 -13.00 -2.23
C ALA A 122 -7.82 -12.48 -1.69
N PHE A 123 -7.16 -13.28 -0.84
CA PHE A 123 -5.84 -12.93 -0.31
C PHE A 123 -4.76 -13.10 -1.38
N SER A 124 -4.59 -12.07 -2.21
CA SER A 124 -3.69 -12.05 -3.36
C SER A 124 -3.28 -10.62 -3.72
N HIS A 125 -2.14 -10.47 -4.39
CA HIS A 125 -1.73 -9.22 -5.05
C HIS A 125 -2.55 -8.95 -6.33
N THR A 126 -3.25 -9.95 -6.84
CA THR A 126 -4.27 -9.80 -7.88
C THR A 126 -5.59 -9.42 -7.22
N ARG A 127 -6.24 -8.39 -7.74
CA ARG A 127 -7.54 -7.92 -7.26
C ARG A 127 -8.67 -8.89 -7.62
N PRO A 128 -9.84 -8.84 -6.96
CA PRO A 128 -10.97 -9.72 -7.27
C PRO A 128 -11.45 -9.65 -8.72
N ASP A 129 -11.22 -8.54 -9.41
CA ASP A 129 -11.54 -8.36 -10.84
C ASP A 129 -10.48 -8.92 -11.80
N GLY A 130 -9.42 -9.55 -11.27
CA GLY A 130 -8.30 -10.11 -12.04
C GLY A 130 -7.21 -9.09 -12.39
N SER A 131 -7.36 -7.83 -12.03
CA SER A 131 -6.34 -6.80 -12.29
C SER A 131 -5.22 -6.82 -11.25
N ASN A 132 -4.09 -6.16 -11.57
CA ASN A 132 -2.98 -6.00 -10.64
C ASN A 132 -3.34 -4.99 -9.53
N PHE A 133 -2.75 -5.12 -8.32
CA PHE A 133 -2.96 -4.19 -7.20
C PHE A 133 -2.73 -2.73 -7.58
N THR A 134 -1.82 -2.45 -8.52
CA THR A 134 -1.50 -1.10 -8.96
C THR A 134 -2.68 -0.35 -9.59
N THR A 135 -3.69 -1.08 -10.09
CA THR A 135 -4.91 -0.45 -10.62
C THR A 135 -5.71 0.27 -9.55
N ALA A 136 -5.60 -0.12 -8.27
CA ALA A 136 -6.19 0.62 -7.16
C ALA A 136 -5.53 2.00 -6.98
N LEU A 137 -4.19 2.09 -7.14
CA LEU A 137 -3.47 3.36 -7.14
C LEU A 137 -3.92 4.26 -8.29
N THR A 138 -4.02 3.70 -9.49
CA THR A 138 -4.48 4.44 -10.69
C THR A 138 -5.91 4.94 -10.51
N ALA A 139 -6.81 4.12 -10.00
CA ALA A 139 -8.21 4.50 -9.70
C ALA A 139 -8.30 5.61 -8.64
N ALA A 140 -7.36 5.65 -7.68
CA ALA A 140 -7.25 6.72 -6.68
C ALA A 140 -6.57 7.99 -7.19
N GLY A 141 -6.19 8.06 -8.49
CA GLY A 141 -5.53 9.20 -9.12
C GLY A 141 -4.06 9.36 -8.71
N VAL A 142 -3.40 8.28 -8.28
CA VAL A 142 -2.00 8.31 -7.85
C VAL A 142 -1.08 8.11 -9.05
N THR A 143 -0.13 9.02 -9.22
CA THR A 143 0.96 8.89 -10.21
C THR A 143 2.20 8.36 -9.49
N TYR A 144 2.86 7.37 -10.06
CA TYR A 144 4.08 6.74 -9.51
C TYR A 144 4.96 6.20 -10.65
N ARG A 145 6.22 5.96 -10.36
CA ARG A 145 7.17 5.29 -11.27
C ARG A 145 7.42 3.84 -10.87
N ALA A 146 7.38 3.57 -9.58
CA ALA A 146 7.45 2.23 -9.01
C ALA A 146 6.46 2.09 -7.87
N ALA A 147 5.91 0.89 -7.70
CA ALA A 147 5.00 0.56 -6.62
C ALA A 147 5.34 -0.81 -6.03
N GLY A 148 5.03 -0.99 -4.75
CA GLY A 148 5.12 -2.27 -4.05
C GLY A 148 3.91 -2.45 -3.14
N GLU A 149 3.55 -3.68 -2.84
CA GLU A 149 2.44 -4.01 -1.94
C GLU A 149 2.90 -5.00 -0.87
N ASN A 150 2.51 -4.78 0.38
CA ASN A 150 2.49 -5.76 1.44
C ASN A 150 1.05 -5.97 1.89
N ILE A 151 0.65 -7.23 2.03
CA ILE A 151 -0.68 -7.62 2.53
C ILE A 151 -0.52 -8.59 3.71
N ALA A 152 -1.45 -8.50 4.67
CA ALA A 152 -1.51 -9.40 5.81
C ALA A 152 -2.93 -9.48 6.37
N TYR A 153 -3.24 -10.53 7.13
CA TYR A 153 -4.50 -10.66 7.84
C TYR A 153 -4.33 -11.42 9.15
N GLY A 154 -5.23 -11.16 10.10
CA GLY A 154 -5.30 -11.85 11.38
C GLY A 154 -4.57 -11.15 12.53
N GLN A 155 -3.59 -10.29 12.25
CA GLN A 155 -2.86 -9.52 13.26
C GLN A 155 -3.76 -8.48 13.92
N LYS A 156 -3.77 -8.46 15.25
CA LYS A 156 -4.69 -7.64 16.05
C LYS A 156 -4.17 -6.23 16.38
N SER A 157 -2.95 -5.90 15.96
CA SER A 157 -2.34 -4.59 16.20
C SER A 157 -1.31 -4.23 15.16
N ALA A 158 -1.04 -2.93 15.02
CA ALA A 158 0.04 -2.40 14.18
C ALA A 158 1.42 -2.99 14.53
N GLY A 159 1.68 -3.20 15.83
CA GLY A 159 2.94 -3.81 16.28
C GLY A 159 3.08 -5.26 15.79
N GLN A 160 2.01 -6.03 15.85
CA GLN A 160 2.03 -7.43 15.44
C GLN A 160 2.21 -7.57 13.92
N VAL A 161 1.43 -6.83 13.13
CA VAL A 161 1.56 -6.89 11.66
C VAL A 161 2.93 -6.39 11.19
N MET A 162 3.45 -5.34 11.81
CA MET A 162 4.78 -4.83 11.48
C MET A 162 5.89 -5.84 11.79
N GLN A 163 5.80 -6.55 12.93
CA GLN A 163 6.73 -7.61 13.29
C GLN A 163 6.71 -8.74 12.25
N ASP A 164 5.51 -9.18 11.83
CA ASP A 164 5.36 -10.24 10.84
C ASP A 164 5.93 -9.82 9.48
N TRP A 165 5.65 -8.60 9.03
CA TRP A 165 6.24 -8.08 7.79
C TRP A 165 7.76 -7.99 7.86
N MET A 166 8.33 -7.54 8.98
CA MET A 166 9.79 -7.45 9.13
C MET A 166 10.48 -8.81 9.24
N ASN A 167 9.77 -9.84 9.68
CA ASN A 167 10.27 -11.23 9.71
C ASN A 167 10.16 -11.93 8.34
N SER A 168 9.39 -11.41 7.41
CA SER A 168 9.27 -11.91 6.04
C SER A 168 10.23 -11.19 5.10
N ALA A 169 11.10 -11.93 4.41
CA ALA A 169 12.12 -11.33 3.54
C ALA A 169 11.51 -10.44 2.42
N GLY A 170 10.42 -10.87 1.80
CA GLY A 170 9.74 -10.13 0.72
C GLY A 170 9.09 -8.84 1.24
N HIS A 171 8.30 -8.94 2.32
CA HIS A 171 7.64 -7.78 2.91
C HIS A 171 8.66 -6.76 3.45
N ARG A 172 9.70 -7.26 4.13
CA ARG A 172 10.81 -6.43 4.62
C ARG A 172 11.51 -5.71 3.46
N ALA A 173 11.73 -6.37 2.33
CA ALA A 173 12.37 -5.75 1.17
C ALA A 173 11.60 -4.52 0.68
N ASN A 174 10.26 -4.55 0.67
CA ASN A 174 9.44 -3.38 0.35
C ASN A 174 9.62 -2.26 1.39
N ILE A 175 9.53 -2.58 2.69
CA ILE A 175 9.67 -1.60 3.77
C ILE A 175 11.04 -0.92 3.74
N MET A 176 12.09 -1.68 3.45
CA MET A 176 13.49 -1.22 3.44
C MET A 176 13.98 -0.73 2.09
N ASN A 177 13.11 -0.64 1.07
CA ASN A 177 13.48 -0.14 -0.24
C ASN A 177 13.72 1.36 -0.20
N GLY A 178 14.97 1.77 -0.46
CA GLY A 178 15.37 3.18 -0.48
C GLY A 178 14.81 3.99 -1.65
N ASN A 179 14.26 3.34 -2.67
CA ASN A 179 13.66 4.02 -3.82
C ASN A 179 12.24 4.53 -3.54
N PHE A 180 11.54 3.97 -2.56
CA PHE A 180 10.22 4.47 -2.18
C PHE A 180 10.34 5.73 -1.33
N THR A 181 9.46 6.70 -1.59
CA THR A 181 9.40 7.99 -0.89
C THR A 181 8.09 8.19 -0.15
N SER A 182 7.06 7.44 -0.52
CA SER A 182 5.74 7.57 0.08
C SER A 182 5.08 6.21 0.29
N ILE A 183 4.11 6.17 1.18
CA ILE A 183 3.36 4.98 1.54
C ILE A 183 1.87 5.32 1.70
N GLY A 184 1.00 4.40 1.29
CA GLY A 184 -0.39 4.33 1.70
C GLY A 184 -0.59 3.12 2.61
N ILE A 185 -1.42 3.25 3.64
CA ILE A 185 -1.69 2.18 4.60
C ILE A 185 -3.19 2.01 4.71
N GLY A 186 -3.66 0.77 4.66
CA GLY A 186 -5.06 0.40 4.84
C GLY A 186 -5.22 -0.63 5.95
N HIS A 187 -6.27 -0.47 6.75
CA HIS A 187 -6.70 -1.42 7.77
C HIS A 187 -8.21 -1.62 7.66
N TYR A 188 -8.62 -2.86 7.49
CA TYR A 188 -10.03 -3.23 7.42
C TYR A 188 -10.32 -4.36 8.42
N LYS A 189 -11.39 -4.22 9.18
CA LYS A 189 -11.89 -5.25 10.08
C LYS A 189 -13.17 -5.84 9.52
N SER A 190 -13.16 -7.13 9.22
CA SER A 190 -14.32 -7.84 8.69
C SER A 190 -15.44 -7.99 9.71
N ALA A 191 -16.64 -8.32 9.24
CA ALA A 191 -17.77 -8.64 10.11
C ALA A 191 -17.50 -9.85 11.03
N ALA A 192 -16.59 -10.75 10.63
CA ALA A 192 -16.12 -11.86 11.45
C ALA A 192 -15.05 -11.46 12.48
N GLY A 193 -14.69 -10.18 12.57
CA GLY A 193 -13.70 -9.66 13.50
C GLY A 193 -12.24 -9.97 13.11
N VAL A 194 -11.98 -10.32 11.84
CA VAL A 194 -10.64 -10.53 11.30
C VAL A 194 -10.11 -9.20 10.79
N ASP A 195 -8.88 -8.86 11.16
CA ASP A 195 -8.21 -7.66 10.71
C ASP A 195 -7.40 -7.95 9.44
N TYR A 196 -7.51 -7.08 8.44
CA TYR A 196 -6.79 -7.11 7.15
C TYR A 196 -5.98 -5.85 7.00
N TRP A 197 -4.73 -5.99 6.51
CA TRP A 197 -3.75 -4.92 6.45
C TRP A 197 -3.13 -4.83 5.08
N THR A 198 -2.96 -3.62 4.57
CA THR A 198 -2.27 -3.36 3.30
C THR A 198 -1.33 -2.18 3.42
N GLN A 199 -0.12 -2.31 2.87
CA GLN A 199 0.80 -1.21 2.62
C GLN A 199 1.00 -1.09 1.11
N LEU A 200 0.86 0.12 0.56
CA LEU A 200 1.19 0.45 -0.83
C LEU A 200 2.33 1.46 -0.84
N PHE A 201 3.48 1.05 -1.34
CA PHE A 201 4.67 1.88 -1.47
C PHE A 201 4.75 2.48 -2.85
N ILE A 202 5.18 3.75 -2.95
CA ILE A 202 5.31 4.49 -4.22
C ILE A 202 6.51 5.45 -4.20
N ASN A 203 6.96 5.85 -5.41
CA ASN A 203 7.96 6.91 -5.62
C ASN A 203 7.54 7.86 -6.75
#